data_37e7b5ac92d4762655a7168c82d8e156
#
_entry.id   37e7b5ac92d4762655a7168c82d8e156
#
_cell.length_a   1.000
_cell.length_b   1.000
_cell.length_c   1.000
_cell.angle_alpha   90.00
_cell.angle_beta   90.00
_cell.angle_gamma   90.00
#
_symmetry.space_group_name_H-M   'P 1'
#
loop_
_entity.id
_entity.type
_entity.pdbx_description
1 polymer ?
#
loop_
_entity_poly.entity_id
_entity_poly.type
_entity_poly.pdbx_seq_one_letter_code
_entity_poly.pdbx_strand_id
1 'polypeptide(L)'
;AVTVRDPDAPPGSGWWPWTVVNIASRVFSLPAGAGDKNSATLPGGAIQGRNDFGYAGFGGACPPAGDKPHRYRFTVWALDVPTLPVDAGASGALVGYLLHSHALASAQLTAMAGR
;
A
#
# COMPACT_ATOMS: atom_id res chain seq x y z
N ALA A 1 -8.68 3.25 0.47
CA ALA A 1 -7.47 2.43 0.51
C ALA A 1 -6.25 3.25 0.14
N VAL A 2 -5.09 2.83 0.62
CA VAL A 2 -3.79 3.42 0.28
C VAL A 2 -2.86 2.28 -0.14
N THR A 3 -2.15 2.46 -1.24
CA THR A 3 -1.14 1.52 -1.69
C THR A 3 0.17 2.22 -1.97
N VAL A 4 1.27 1.52 -1.75
CA VAL A 4 2.61 1.93 -2.18
C VAL A 4 3.15 0.83 -3.07
N ARG A 5 3.61 1.21 -4.26
CA ARG A 5 4.20 0.29 -5.22
C ARG A 5 5.50 0.85 -5.78
N ASP A 6 6.50 -0.01 -5.90
CA ASP A 6 7.75 0.27 -6.60
C ASP A 6 7.73 -0.45 -7.96
N PRO A 7 7.43 0.24 -9.07
CA PRO A 7 7.41 -0.38 -10.40
C PRO A 7 8.80 -0.67 -10.95
N ASP A 8 9.84 -0.13 -10.35
CA ASP A 8 11.21 -0.25 -10.84
C ASP A 8 11.96 -1.45 -10.23
N ALA A 9 11.37 -2.11 -9.22
CA ALA A 9 11.97 -3.29 -8.63
C ALA A 9 11.88 -4.50 -9.58
N PRO A 10 12.96 -5.27 -9.77
CA PRO A 10 12.87 -6.52 -10.50
C PRO A 10 12.21 -7.61 -9.64
N PRO A 11 11.53 -8.61 -10.25
CA PRO A 11 11.18 -8.70 -11.65
C PRO A 11 10.09 -7.71 -12.06
N GLY A 12 9.74 -7.65 -13.33
CA GLY A 12 8.85 -6.64 -13.92
C GLY A 12 7.45 -6.48 -13.31
N SER A 13 7.02 -7.33 -12.39
CA SER A 13 5.76 -7.18 -11.64
C SER A 13 5.83 -6.03 -10.61
N GLY A 14 7.04 -5.54 -10.31
CA GLY A 14 7.26 -4.53 -9.29
C GLY A 14 7.25 -5.09 -7.88
N TRP A 15 7.23 -4.21 -6.90
CA TRP A 15 7.29 -4.54 -5.49
C TRP A 15 6.25 -3.73 -4.72
N TRP A 16 5.61 -4.35 -3.75
CA TRP A 16 4.56 -3.73 -2.96
C TRP A 16 5.02 -3.54 -1.50
N PRO A 17 5.58 -2.37 -1.15
CA PRO A 17 5.99 -2.11 0.22
C PRO A 17 4.85 -1.97 1.21
N TRP A 18 3.63 -1.60 0.75
CA TRP A 18 2.53 -1.35 1.66
C TRP A 18 1.17 -1.35 0.96
N THR A 19 0.18 -1.95 1.62
CA THR A 19 -1.22 -1.82 1.26
C THR A 19 -2.06 -1.65 2.53
N VAL A 20 -3.00 -0.72 2.51
CA VAL A 20 -3.98 -0.52 3.58
C VAL A 20 -5.36 -0.44 2.96
N VAL A 21 -6.27 -1.25 3.45
CA VAL A 21 -7.65 -1.30 2.97
C VAL A 21 -8.63 -1.15 4.12
N ASN A 22 -9.90 -1.01 3.79
CA ASN A 22 -11.00 -0.89 4.77
C ASN A 22 -10.83 0.33 5.68
N ILE A 23 -10.31 1.42 5.13
CA ILE A 23 -10.27 2.72 5.79
C ILE A 23 -11.68 3.32 5.66
N ALA A 24 -12.30 3.65 6.78
CA ALA A 24 -13.64 4.20 6.78
C ALA A 24 -13.69 5.56 6.03
N SER A 25 -14.79 5.83 5.36
CA SER A 25 -14.96 7.05 4.54
C SER A 25 -14.85 8.35 5.35
N ARG A 26 -15.09 8.30 6.67
CA ARG A 26 -14.94 9.45 7.58
C ARG A 26 -13.49 9.75 7.98
N VAL A 27 -12.56 8.89 7.59
CA VAL A 27 -11.13 9.06 7.90
C VAL A 27 -10.49 9.82 6.75
N PHE A 28 -9.97 11.01 7.03
CA PHE A 28 -9.38 11.91 6.04
C PHE A 28 -7.85 11.92 6.03
N SER A 29 -7.23 11.31 7.03
CA SER A 29 -5.78 11.23 7.14
C SER A 29 -5.36 10.01 7.95
N LEU A 30 -4.13 9.58 7.75
CA LEU A 30 -3.49 8.55 8.57
C LEU A 30 -2.40 9.22 9.42
N PRO A 31 -2.28 8.86 10.70
CA PRO A 31 -1.24 9.43 11.55
C PRO A 31 0.14 8.94 11.16
N ALA A 32 1.17 9.67 11.58
CA ALA A 32 2.54 9.20 11.48
C ALA A 32 2.67 7.84 12.18
N GLY A 33 3.40 6.91 11.59
CA GLY A 33 3.55 5.55 12.11
C GLY A 33 2.39 4.61 11.78
N ALA A 34 1.42 5.04 10.96
CA ALA A 34 0.29 4.19 10.56
C ALA A 34 0.72 2.87 9.89
N GLY A 35 1.91 2.85 9.28
CA GLY A 35 2.46 1.65 8.64
C GLY A 35 3.19 0.69 9.58
N ASP A 36 3.17 0.92 10.88
CA ASP A 36 3.78 0.02 11.87
C ASP A 36 3.19 -1.39 11.76
N LYS A 37 4.01 -2.42 11.93
CA LYS A 37 3.61 -3.83 11.85
C LYS A 37 2.45 -4.19 12.77
N ASN A 38 2.39 -3.61 13.96
CA ASN A 38 1.34 -3.91 14.93
C ASN A 38 0.05 -3.14 14.69
N SER A 39 0.01 -2.27 13.68
CA SER A 39 -1.16 -1.46 13.32
C SER A 39 -1.71 -0.59 14.46
N ALA A 40 -0.88 -0.23 15.45
CA ALA A 40 -1.33 0.43 16.67
C ALA A 40 -1.97 1.80 16.43
N THR A 41 -1.59 2.48 15.33
CA THR A 41 -2.06 3.83 15.01
C THR A 41 -3.05 3.86 13.85
N LEU A 42 -3.44 2.71 13.31
CA LEU A 42 -4.45 2.66 12.25
C LEU A 42 -5.85 2.90 12.81
N PRO A 43 -6.72 3.60 12.04
CA PRO A 43 -8.13 3.69 12.40
C PRO A 43 -8.78 2.32 12.54
N GLY A 44 -9.74 2.19 13.46
CA GLY A 44 -10.43 0.91 13.70
C GLY A 44 -11.05 0.37 12.42
N GLY A 45 -10.86 -0.92 12.17
CA GLY A 45 -11.35 -1.62 10.98
C GLY A 45 -10.40 -1.59 9.78
N ALA A 46 -9.42 -0.70 9.74
CA ALA A 46 -8.42 -0.70 8.68
C ALA A 46 -7.49 -1.90 8.79
N ILE A 47 -7.12 -2.46 7.64
CA ILE A 47 -6.29 -3.67 7.55
C ILE A 47 -5.08 -3.38 6.69
N GLN A 48 -3.89 -3.69 7.18
CA GLN A 48 -2.68 -3.76 6.37
C GLN A 48 -2.58 -5.13 5.73
N GLY A 49 -2.42 -5.17 4.40
CA GLY A 49 -2.14 -6.40 3.68
C GLY A 49 -0.68 -6.81 3.83
N ARG A 50 -0.37 -8.01 3.35
CA ARG A 50 1.01 -8.50 3.33
C ARG A 50 1.83 -7.74 2.30
N ASN A 51 2.94 -7.13 2.71
CA ASN A 51 3.90 -6.56 1.79
C ASN A 51 4.80 -7.66 1.19
N ASP A 52 5.60 -7.29 0.19
CA ASP A 52 6.46 -8.26 -0.49
C ASP A 52 7.72 -8.63 0.31
N PHE A 53 7.96 -8.00 1.46
CA PHE A 53 8.94 -8.46 2.44
C PHE A 53 8.41 -9.62 3.30
N GLY A 54 7.11 -9.92 3.25
CA GLY A 54 6.51 -11.08 3.89
C GLY A 54 5.76 -10.80 5.19
N TYR A 55 5.41 -9.55 5.48
CA TYR A 55 4.64 -9.21 6.69
C TYR A 55 3.61 -8.10 6.41
N ALA A 56 2.69 -7.91 7.33
CA ALA A 56 1.71 -6.82 7.26
C ALA A 56 2.30 -5.55 7.87
N GLY A 57 2.47 -4.53 7.05
CA GLY A 57 3.06 -3.27 7.48
C GLY A 57 3.75 -2.55 6.34
N PHE A 58 4.25 -1.35 6.62
CA PHE A 58 5.03 -0.56 5.67
C PHE A 58 6.49 -1.02 5.71
N GLY A 59 6.95 -1.64 4.62
CA GLY A 59 8.32 -2.17 4.51
C GLY A 59 9.38 -1.11 4.19
N GLY A 60 8.95 0.09 3.87
CA GLY A 60 9.85 1.18 3.53
C GLY A 60 10.38 1.14 2.11
N ALA A 61 11.10 2.20 1.75
CA ALA A 61 11.81 2.33 0.49
C ALA A 61 13.21 1.74 0.66
N CYS A 62 13.39 0.51 0.18
CA CYS A 62 14.65 -0.23 0.33
C CYS A 62 15.18 -0.70 -1.04
N PRO A 63 15.50 0.23 -1.97
CA PRO A 63 16.07 -0.19 -3.25
C PRO A 63 17.46 -0.80 -3.02
N PRO A 64 17.87 -1.77 -3.83
CA PRO A 64 19.21 -2.33 -3.72
C PRO A 64 20.30 -1.26 -3.88
N ALA A 65 21.35 -1.37 -3.12
CA ALA A 65 22.50 -0.47 -3.26
C ALA A 65 23.09 -0.60 -4.67
N GLY A 66 23.37 0.54 -5.31
CA GLY A 66 23.90 0.59 -6.67
C GLY A 66 22.85 0.67 -7.76
N ASP A 67 21.57 0.43 -7.45
CA ASP A 67 20.49 0.67 -8.41
C ASP A 67 20.29 2.16 -8.63
N LYS A 68 19.74 2.52 -9.80
CA LYS A 68 19.17 3.86 -10.00
C LYS A 68 18.08 4.08 -8.97
N PRO A 69 17.79 5.34 -8.56
CA PRO A 69 16.66 5.60 -7.66
C PRO A 69 15.37 4.99 -8.21
N HIS A 70 14.64 4.33 -7.33
CA HIS A 70 13.34 3.75 -7.66
C HIS A 70 12.21 4.75 -7.39
N ARG A 71 11.14 4.64 -8.17
CA ARG A 71 9.90 5.39 -7.96
C ARG A 71 9.04 4.64 -6.97
N TYR A 72 8.57 5.34 -5.94
CA TYR A 72 7.59 4.79 -4.99
C TYR A 72 6.28 5.52 -5.20
N ARG A 73 5.28 4.81 -5.71
CA ARG A 73 3.97 5.36 -6.04
C ARG A 73 3.01 5.15 -4.90
N PHE A 74 2.65 6.26 -4.25
CA PHE A 74 1.64 6.31 -3.20
C PHE A 74 0.32 6.64 -3.86
N THR A 75 -0.66 5.74 -3.77
CA THR A 75 -1.97 5.94 -4.38
C THR A 75 -3.04 5.86 -3.31
N VAL A 76 -3.92 6.86 -3.30
CA VAL A 76 -5.16 6.86 -2.49
C VAL A 76 -6.30 6.47 -3.42
N TRP A 77 -7.12 5.53 -2.97
CA TRP A 77 -8.22 4.97 -3.76
C TRP A 77 -9.55 5.26 -3.09
N ALA A 78 -10.50 5.80 -3.86
CA ALA A 78 -11.90 5.88 -3.47
C ALA A 78 -12.65 4.70 -4.10
N LEU A 79 -13.38 3.93 -3.30
CA LEU A 79 -14.01 2.70 -3.72
C LEU A 79 -15.53 2.80 -3.67
N ASP A 80 -16.21 1.98 -4.50
CA ASP A 80 -17.67 1.86 -4.54
C ASP A 80 -18.22 0.89 -3.48
N VAL A 81 -17.35 0.31 -2.67
CA VAL A 81 -17.72 -0.59 -1.55
C VAL A 81 -17.06 -0.09 -0.25
N PRO A 82 -17.73 -0.28 0.91
CA PRO A 82 -17.16 0.17 2.19
C PRO A 82 -15.98 -0.69 2.66
N THR A 83 -15.95 -1.97 2.27
CA THR A 83 -14.89 -2.90 2.67
C THR A 83 -14.57 -3.85 1.53
N LEU A 84 -13.32 -4.33 1.50
CA LEU A 84 -12.88 -5.42 0.63
C LEU A 84 -12.83 -6.73 1.43
N PRO A 85 -13.12 -7.87 0.80
CA PRO A 85 -13.14 -9.18 1.48
C PRO A 85 -11.72 -9.76 1.59
N VAL A 86 -10.85 -9.08 2.29
CA VAL A 86 -9.43 -9.46 2.44
C VAL A 86 -9.03 -9.42 3.91
N ASP A 87 -7.97 -10.14 4.24
CA ASP A 87 -7.33 -10.13 5.55
C ASP A 87 -5.86 -9.66 5.44
N ALA A 88 -5.14 -9.69 6.56
CA ALA A 88 -3.75 -9.28 6.61
C ALA A 88 -2.79 -10.15 5.78
N GLY A 89 -3.24 -11.30 5.31
CA GLY A 89 -2.46 -12.18 4.43
C GLY A 89 -2.58 -11.84 2.94
N ALA A 90 -3.46 -10.91 2.57
CA ALA A 90 -3.68 -10.56 1.17
C ALA A 90 -2.43 -9.92 0.56
N SER A 91 -2.02 -10.44 -0.61
CA SER A 91 -0.88 -9.89 -1.36
C SER A 91 -1.22 -8.53 -1.98
N GLY A 92 -0.17 -7.75 -2.30
CA GLY A 92 -0.34 -6.50 -3.05
C GLY A 92 -1.04 -6.73 -4.39
N ALA A 93 -0.73 -7.82 -5.08
CA ALA A 93 -1.36 -8.15 -6.35
C ALA A 93 -2.86 -8.41 -6.20
N LEU A 94 -3.29 -9.14 -5.17
CA LEU A 94 -4.72 -9.36 -4.89
C LEU A 94 -5.42 -8.05 -4.53
N VAL A 95 -4.83 -7.28 -3.64
CA VAL A 95 -5.38 -5.97 -3.26
C VAL A 95 -5.50 -5.07 -4.48
N GLY A 96 -4.46 -4.98 -5.30
CA GLY A 96 -4.48 -4.17 -6.53
C GLY A 96 -5.57 -4.60 -7.50
N TYR A 97 -5.78 -5.89 -7.67
CA TYR A 97 -6.87 -6.41 -8.50
C TYR A 97 -8.25 -5.95 -8.01
N LEU A 98 -8.49 -6.09 -6.71
CA LEU A 98 -9.76 -5.68 -6.10
C LEU A 98 -9.97 -4.17 -6.16
N LEU A 99 -8.90 -3.39 -5.94
CA LEU A 99 -8.97 -1.93 -6.03
C LEU A 99 -9.35 -1.49 -7.44
N HIS A 100 -8.75 -2.06 -8.48
CA HIS A 100 -9.12 -1.73 -9.86
C HIS A 100 -10.57 -2.10 -10.17
N SER A 101 -11.07 -3.19 -9.60
CA SER A 101 -12.46 -3.62 -9.80
C SER A 101 -13.48 -2.69 -9.16
N HIS A 102 -13.12 -1.97 -8.11
CA HIS A 102 -14.03 -1.17 -7.30
C HIS A 102 -13.70 0.33 -7.28
N ALA A 103 -12.67 0.77 -8.00
CA ALA A 103 -12.24 2.17 -7.95
C ALA A 103 -13.26 3.11 -8.59
N LEU A 104 -13.66 4.12 -7.84
CA LEU A 104 -14.40 5.28 -8.35
C LEU A 104 -13.43 6.37 -8.82
N ALA A 105 -12.35 6.57 -8.08
CA ALA A 105 -11.31 7.56 -8.36
C ALA A 105 -10.03 7.18 -7.63
N SER A 106 -8.92 7.75 -8.07
CA SER A 106 -7.64 7.63 -7.37
C SER A 106 -6.81 8.89 -7.55
N ALA A 107 -5.89 9.11 -6.61
CA ALA A 107 -4.88 10.16 -6.67
C ALA A 107 -3.52 9.56 -6.33
N GLN A 108 -2.49 10.01 -7.01
CA GLN A 108 -1.17 9.41 -6.91
C GLN A 108 -0.10 10.47 -6.64
N LEU A 109 0.83 10.12 -5.76
CA LEU A 109 2.06 10.86 -5.49
C LEU A 109 3.23 9.92 -5.74
N THR A 110 4.26 10.40 -6.42
CA THR A 110 5.48 9.63 -6.65
C THR A 110 6.63 10.25 -5.86
N ALA A 111 7.30 9.42 -5.08
CA ALA A 111 8.53 9.77 -4.37
C ALA A 111 9.69 8.94 -4.92
N MET A 112 10.87 9.52 -4.98
CA MET A 112 12.09 8.84 -5.45
C MET A 112 12.94 8.47 -4.25
N ALA A 113 13.51 7.29 -4.25
CA ALA A 113 14.49 6.87 -3.25
C ALA A 113 15.58 6.00 -3.87
N GLY A 114 16.80 6.18 -3.41
CA GLY A 114 17.97 5.41 -3.81
C GLY A 114 18.88 5.14 -2.62
N ARG A 115 19.90 4.37 -2.85
CA ARG A 115 20.95 4.08 -1.86
C ARG A 115 22.32 4.40 -2.41
#